data_40be4c7b526418b751e1fa0b5c83e0c4
#
_entry.id   40be4c7b526418b751e1fa0b5c83e0c4
#
_cell.length_a   1.000
_cell.length_b   1.000
_cell.length_c   1.000
_cell.angle_alpha   90.00
_cell.angle_beta   90.00
_cell.angle_gamma   90.00
#
_symmetry.space_group_name_H-M   'P 1'
#
loop_
_entity.id
_entity.type
_entity.pdbx_description
1 polymer ?
#
loop_
_entity_poly.entity_id
_entity_poly.type
_entity_poly.pdbx_seq_one_letter_code
_entity_poly.pdbx_strand_id
1 'polypeptide(L)'
;EQVVEYEKNGQVEIEGETILAGELIITREFSGDRSIYEADSTKLGDIVLIIDLRIDDEMRKTYLAREVMNRIQKIRKNIGLDVSDEVNVFYSLSEGAESSKVQVAIQDREALIVETIRTSLKPFASKQSHEVVIGSELCEIGEANIEISLTRADSVRFAADATLKEALGANGSDETVAKVKNYL
;
A
#
# COMPACT_ATOMS: atom_id res chain seq x y z
N GLU A 1 -12.57 -22.34 39.89
CA GLU A 1 -13.70 -23.25 40.22
C GLU A 1 -14.93 -22.43 40.59
N GLN A 2 -14.88 -21.51 41.55
CA GLN A 2 -16.03 -20.68 41.98
C GLN A 2 -16.67 -19.85 40.87
N VAL A 3 -15.87 -19.27 39.98
CA VAL A 3 -16.40 -18.48 38.80
C VAL A 3 -17.24 -19.38 37.88
N VAL A 4 -16.76 -20.60 37.59
CA VAL A 4 -17.49 -21.56 36.74
C VAL A 4 -18.79 -22.02 37.41
N GLU A 5 -18.78 -22.18 38.71
CA GLU A 5 -19.94 -22.53 39.49
C GLU A 5 -20.98 -21.41 39.49
N TYR A 6 -20.55 -20.16 39.67
CA TYR A 6 -21.42 -19.00 39.60
C TYR A 6 -22.06 -18.82 38.17
N GLU A 7 -21.26 -18.96 37.13
CA GLU A 7 -21.77 -18.88 35.75
C GLU A 7 -22.77 -19.99 35.42
N LYS A 8 -22.60 -21.17 35.99
CA LYS A 8 -23.47 -22.34 35.75
C LYS A 8 -24.75 -22.33 36.59
N ASN A 9 -24.60 -21.98 37.84
CA ASN A 9 -25.68 -22.15 38.84
C ASN A 9 -26.35 -20.83 39.20
N GLY A 10 -25.81 -19.67 38.77
CA GLY A 10 -26.31 -18.33 39.12
C GLY A 10 -26.13 -17.96 40.57
N GLN A 11 -25.32 -18.75 41.32
CA GLN A 11 -24.98 -18.48 42.70
C GLN A 11 -23.62 -19.14 43.06
N VAL A 12 -22.95 -18.57 44.05
CA VAL A 12 -21.70 -19.12 44.57
C VAL A 12 -21.59 -18.79 46.08
N GLU A 13 -21.02 -19.67 46.84
CA GLU A 13 -20.70 -19.42 48.24
C GLU A 13 -19.25 -18.96 48.39
N ILE A 14 -19.04 -17.76 48.96
CA ILE A 14 -17.72 -17.19 49.21
C ILE A 14 -17.65 -16.83 50.71
N GLU A 15 -16.71 -17.38 51.43
CA GLU A 15 -16.48 -17.13 52.88
C GLU A 15 -17.75 -17.31 53.75
N GLY A 16 -18.64 -18.23 53.37
CA GLY A 16 -19.88 -18.50 54.08
C GLY A 16 -21.07 -17.65 53.73
N GLU A 17 -20.90 -16.73 52.78
CA GLU A 17 -21.98 -15.88 52.22
C GLU A 17 -22.37 -16.38 50.83
N THR A 18 -23.68 -16.48 50.57
CA THR A 18 -24.21 -16.88 49.26
C THR A 18 -24.40 -15.65 48.40
N ILE A 19 -23.69 -15.55 47.27
CA ILE A 19 -23.79 -14.48 46.32
C ILE A 19 -24.67 -14.95 45.17
N LEU A 20 -25.71 -14.16 44.83
CA LEU A 20 -26.70 -14.50 43.83
C LEU A 20 -26.37 -13.84 42.44
N ALA A 21 -27.07 -14.35 41.41
CA ALA A 21 -26.94 -13.78 40.06
C ALA A 21 -27.26 -12.28 40.03
N GLY A 22 -26.35 -11.49 39.45
CA GLY A 22 -26.44 -10.03 39.36
C GLY A 22 -25.74 -9.26 40.48
N GLU A 23 -25.30 -9.93 41.57
CA GLU A 23 -24.52 -9.31 42.65
C GLU A 23 -23.02 -9.29 42.35
N LEU A 24 -22.56 -10.11 41.39
CA LEU A 24 -21.18 -10.19 40.90
C LEU A 24 -21.07 -9.83 39.42
N ILE A 25 -20.06 -9.04 39.09
CA ILE A 25 -19.67 -8.79 37.71
C ILE A 25 -18.34 -9.53 37.49
N ILE A 26 -18.38 -10.51 36.59
CA ILE A 26 -17.17 -11.26 36.18
C ILE A 26 -16.52 -10.53 35.01
N THR A 27 -15.28 -10.08 35.19
CA THR A 27 -14.48 -9.51 34.13
C THR A 27 -13.34 -10.48 33.81
N ARG A 28 -13.06 -10.62 32.50
CA ARG A 28 -11.92 -11.41 32.04
C ARG A 28 -10.86 -10.43 31.51
N GLU A 29 -9.68 -10.52 32.05
CA GLU A 29 -8.54 -9.73 31.63
C GLU A 29 -7.44 -10.64 31.07
N PHE A 30 -6.76 -10.12 30.05
CA PHE A 30 -5.59 -10.79 29.51
C PHE A 30 -4.40 -10.61 30.47
N SER A 31 -3.84 -11.72 30.93
CA SER A 31 -2.70 -11.75 31.86
C SER A 31 -1.34 -12.00 31.19
N GLY A 32 -1.29 -12.02 29.84
CA GLY A 32 -0.07 -12.23 29.07
C GLY A 32 0.80 -10.98 28.94
N ASP A 33 1.89 -11.12 28.18
CA ASP A 33 2.85 -10.03 27.97
C ASP A 33 2.25 -8.93 27.05
N ARG A 34 1.93 -7.78 27.63
CA ARG A 34 1.38 -6.63 26.93
C ARG A 34 2.40 -5.89 26.04
N SER A 35 3.68 -6.24 26.10
CA SER A 35 4.68 -5.73 25.15
C SER A 35 4.59 -6.42 23.78
N ILE A 36 4.01 -7.62 23.76
CA ILE A 36 3.88 -8.48 22.57
C ILE A 36 2.43 -8.56 22.09
N TYR A 37 1.47 -8.47 23.01
CA TYR A 37 0.06 -8.64 22.73
C TYR A 37 -0.76 -7.45 23.20
N GLU A 38 -1.66 -6.99 22.37
CA GLU A 38 -2.75 -6.09 22.76
C GLU A 38 -4.02 -6.93 22.94
N ALA A 39 -4.78 -6.65 23.99
CA ALA A 39 -5.99 -7.39 24.29
C ALA A 39 -7.09 -6.47 24.79
N ASP A 40 -8.29 -6.70 24.28
CA ASP A 40 -9.52 -6.04 24.73
C ASP A 40 -10.64 -7.05 24.92
N SER A 41 -11.61 -6.70 25.75
CA SER A 41 -12.75 -7.57 26.05
C SER A 41 -14.07 -6.84 25.96
N THR A 42 -15.14 -7.55 25.64
CA THR A 42 -16.49 -7.01 25.73
C THR A 42 -16.84 -6.66 27.19
N LYS A 43 -17.80 -5.74 27.37
CA LYS A 43 -18.25 -5.34 28.71
C LYS A 43 -18.76 -6.50 29.56
N LEU A 44 -19.27 -7.55 28.92
CA LEU A 44 -19.74 -8.76 29.61
C LEU A 44 -18.61 -9.79 29.84
N GLY A 45 -17.41 -9.55 29.28
CA GLY A 45 -16.27 -10.45 29.40
C GLY A 45 -16.44 -11.81 28.70
N ASP A 46 -17.43 -11.96 27.87
CA ASP A 46 -17.76 -13.19 27.14
C ASP A 46 -16.87 -13.40 25.91
N ILE A 47 -16.29 -12.29 25.36
CA ILE A 47 -15.36 -12.31 24.23
C ILE A 47 -14.09 -11.55 24.64
N VAL A 48 -12.93 -12.17 24.40
CA VAL A 48 -11.61 -11.53 24.53
C VAL A 48 -10.92 -11.60 23.16
N LEU A 49 -10.54 -10.43 22.62
CA LEU A 49 -9.75 -10.30 21.41
C LEU A 49 -8.28 -10.11 21.81
N ILE A 50 -7.39 -10.91 21.26
CA ILE A 50 -5.94 -10.80 21.47
C ILE A 50 -5.27 -10.60 20.11
N ILE A 51 -4.47 -9.54 19.99
CA ILE A 51 -3.71 -9.21 18.80
C ILE A 51 -2.22 -9.38 19.09
N ASP A 52 -1.53 -10.14 18.25
CA ASP A 52 -0.07 -10.26 18.28
C ASP A 52 0.54 -9.03 17.61
N LEU A 53 1.33 -8.26 18.35
CA LEU A 53 1.96 -7.02 17.88
C LEU A 53 3.33 -7.24 17.21
N ARG A 54 3.80 -8.48 17.14
CA ARG A 54 5.09 -8.79 16.51
C ARG A 54 4.98 -8.59 14.99
N ILE A 55 5.87 -7.77 14.48
CA ILE A 55 5.97 -7.49 13.05
C ILE A 55 7.11 -8.32 12.48
N ASP A 56 6.79 -9.23 11.56
CA ASP A 56 7.79 -9.97 10.79
C ASP A 56 8.22 -9.21 9.51
N ASP A 57 9.25 -9.69 8.85
CA ASP A 57 9.77 -9.06 7.63
C ASP A 57 8.76 -9.09 6.48
N GLU A 58 7.92 -10.11 6.39
CA GLU A 58 6.90 -10.24 5.35
C GLU A 58 5.76 -9.22 5.55
N MET A 59 5.36 -9.01 6.79
CA MET A 59 4.39 -7.96 7.15
C MET A 59 4.97 -6.58 6.87
N ARG A 60 6.26 -6.35 7.19
CA ARG A 60 6.95 -5.09 6.92
C ARG A 60 7.03 -4.80 5.41
N LYS A 61 7.43 -5.77 4.59
CA LYS A 61 7.44 -5.62 3.13
C LYS A 61 6.06 -5.31 2.57
N THR A 62 5.04 -6.00 3.06
CA THR A 62 3.65 -5.76 2.66
C THR A 62 3.18 -4.35 3.04
N TYR A 63 3.52 -3.88 4.24
CA TYR A 63 3.25 -2.53 4.68
C TYR A 63 3.92 -1.48 3.76
N LEU A 64 5.22 -1.61 3.51
CA LEU A 64 5.96 -0.68 2.64
C LEU A 64 5.38 -0.65 1.22
N ALA A 65 5.04 -1.80 0.64
CA ALA A 65 4.41 -1.87 -0.67
C ALA A 65 3.04 -1.18 -0.68
N ARG A 66 2.22 -1.36 0.36
CA ARG A 66 0.93 -0.66 0.49
C ARG A 66 1.08 0.86 0.61
N GLU A 67 2.07 1.34 1.35
CA GLU A 67 2.36 2.77 1.44
C GLU A 67 2.75 3.34 0.06
N VAL A 68 3.58 2.64 -0.71
CA VAL A 68 3.90 3.03 -2.10
C VAL A 68 2.62 3.12 -2.95
N MET A 69 1.77 2.09 -2.91
CA MET A 69 0.51 2.08 -3.67
C MET A 69 -0.42 3.23 -3.27
N ASN A 70 -0.55 3.51 -1.98
CA ASN A 70 -1.34 4.62 -1.45
C ASN A 70 -0.85 5.97 -1.99
N ARG A 71 0.48 6.19 -2.05
CA ARG A 71 1.07 7.41 -2.62
C ARG A 71 0.76 7.54 -4.10
N ILE A 72 0.90 6.46 -4.87
CA ILE A 72 0.56 6.46 -6.30
C ILE A 72 -0.91 6.82 -6.51
N GLN A 73 -1.82 6.22 -5.76
CA GLN A 73 -3.25 6.51 -5.85
C GLN A 73 -3.56 7.96 -5.46
N LYS A 74 -2.87 8.50 -4.45
CA LYS A 74 -2.99 9.90 -4.06
C LYS A 74 -2.55 10.84 -5.17
N ILE A 75 -1.40 10.57 -5.82
CA ILE A 75 -0.92 11.37 -6.96
C ILE A 75 -1.95 11.33 -8.09
N ARG A 76 -2.43 10.13 -8.48
CA ARG A 76 -3.47 9.97 -9.52
C ARG A 76 -4.70 10.84 -9.22
N LYS A 77 -5.20 10.78 -8.00
CA LYS A 77 -6.35 11.58 -7.55
C LYS A 77 -6.06 13.08 -7.64
N ASN A 78 -4.88 13.52 -7.20
CA ASN A 78 -4.50 14.94 -7.18
C ASN A 78 -4.40 15.56 -8.57
N ILE A 79 -3.99 14.76 -9.57
CA ILE A 79 -3.90 15.22 -10.97
C ILE A 79 -5.15 14.91 -11.79
N GLY A 80 -6.22 14.43 -11.14
CA GLY A 80 -7.54 14.22 -11.77
C GLY A 80 -7.60 13.02 -12.71
N LEU A 81 -6.78 11.99 -12.49
CA LEU A 81 -6.83 10.74 -13.26
C LEU A 81 -7.88 9.79 -12.71
N ASP A 82 -8.60 9.13 -13.62
CA ASP A 82 -9.47 8.02 -13.30
C ASP A 82 -8.69 6.72 -13.08
N VAL A 83 -9.33 5.73 -12.44
CA VAL A 83 -8.74 4.39 -12.20
C VAL A 83 -8.42 3.67 -13.52
N SER A 84 -9.19 3.96 -14.59
CA SER A 84 -9.03 3.38 -15.92
C SER A 84 -7.91 4.01 -16.75
N ASP A 85 -7.41 5.18 -16.34
CA ASP A 85 -6.35 5.87 -17.09
C ASP A 85 -5.05 5.06 -17.04
N GLU A 86 -4.48 4.78 -18.21
CA GLU A 86 -3.20 4.08 -18.31
C GLU A 86 -2.04 5.06 -18.05
N VAL A 87 -1.20 4.71 -17.11
CA VAL A 87 -0.01 5.48 -16.75
C VAL A 87 1.19 4.56 -16.55
N ASN A 88 2.39 5.07 -16.84
CA ASN A 88 3.61 4.48 -16.36
C ASN A 88 3.97 5.13 -15.01
N VAL A 89 4.47 4.32 -14.09
CA VAL A 89 4.88 4.78 -12.77
C VAL A 89 6.37 4.54 -12.60
N PHE A 90 7.08 5.60 -12.24
CA PHE A 90 8.52 5.57 -11.99
C PHE A 90 8.81 5.97 -10.55
N TYR A 91 9.88 5.40 -10.00
CA TYR A 91 10.34 5.77 -8.67
C TYR A 91 11.84 6.05 -8.64
N SER A 92 12.24 6.94 -7.77
CA SER A 92 13.63 7.22 -7.41
C SER A 92 13.75 7.18 -5.89
N LEU A 93 14.72 6.43 -5.40
CA LEU A 93 15.00 6.31 -3.96
C LEU A 93 16.26 7.11 -3.62
N SER A 94 16.26 7.77 -2.48
CA SER A 94 17.50 8.33 -1.90
C SER A 94 18.47 7.19 -1.53
N GLU A 95 19.75 7.50 -1.38
CA GLU A 95 20.74 6.53 -0.90
C GLU A 95 20.51 6.22 0.58
N GLY A 96 20.67 4.95 0.97
CA GLY A 96 20.58 4.52 2.36
C GLY A 96 20.06 3.11 2.56
N ALA A 97 20.24 2.58 3.76
CA ALA A 97 19.82 1.22 4.12
C ALA A 97 18.27 1.08 4.10
N GLU A 98 17.54 2.10 4.52
CA GLU A 98 16.07 2.09 4.54
C GLU A 98 15.50 2.12 3.12
N SER A 99 16.13 2.85 2.20
CA SER A 99 15.78 2.86 0.78
C SER A 99 15.93 1.47 0.15
N SER A 100 16.96 0.72 0.56
CA SER A 100 17.14 -0.66 0.13
C SER A 100 15.99 -1.56 0.59
N LYS A 101 15.45 -1.36 1.80
CA LYS A 101 14.28 -2.11 2.30
C LYS A 101 13.03 -1.82 1.49
N VAL A 102 12.81 -0.54 1.13
CA VAL A 102 11.68 -0.15 0.27
C VAL A 102 11.85 -0.75 -1.13
N GLN A 103 13.05 -0.74 -1.69
CA GLN A 103 13.33 -1.35 -2.99
C GLN A 103 13.05 -2.86 -2.98
N VAL A 104 13.50 -3.58 -1.97
CA VAL A 104 13.22 -5.01 -1.79
C VAL A 104 11.72 -5.24 -1.66
N ALA A 105 11.01 -4.41 -0.89
CA ALA A 105 9.56 -4.52 -0.74
C ALA A 105 8.82 -4.32 -2.06
N ILE A 106 9.23 -3.36 -2.90
CA ILE A 106 8.66 -3.13 -4.23
C ILE A 106 8.87 -4.38 -5.12
N GLN A 107 10.07 -4.96 -5.11
CA GLN A 107 10.39 -6.14 -5.91
C GLN A 107 9.65 -7.39 -5.43
N ASP A 108 9.70 -7.67 -4.13
CA ASP A 108 9.07 -8.88 -3.56
C ASP A 108 7.53 -8.84 -3.62
N ARG A 109 6.95 -7.65 -3.69
CA ARG A 109 5.49 -7.44 -3.76
C ARG A 109 5.02 -6.88 -5.11
N GLU A 110 5.81 -7.02 -6.15
CA GLU A 110 5.47 -6.52 -7.49
C GLU A 110 4.11 -7.03 -7.97
N ALA A 111 3.79 -8.30 -7.77
CA ALA A 111 2.50 -8.88 -8.16
C ALA A 111 1.33 -8.16 -7.47
N LEU A 112 1.42 -7.89 -6.16
CA LEU A 112 0.41 -7.16 -5.39
C LEU A 112 0.27 -5.72 -5.89
N ILE A 113 1.39 -5.07 -6.19
CA ILE A 113 1.42 -3.71 -6.70
C ILE A 113 0.72 -3.64 -8.07
N VAL A 114 1.13 -4.52 -9.01
CA VAL A 114 0.54 -4.57 -10.36
C VAL A 114 -0.95 -4.89 -10.32
N GLU A 115 -1.39 -5.79 -9.47
CA GLU A 115 -2.82 -6.10 -9.29
C GLU A 115 -3.62 -4.87 -8.84
N THR A 116 -3.03 -4.06 -7.93
CA THR A 116 -3.72 -2.93 -7.30
C THR A 116 -3.71 -1.67 -8.18
N ILE A 117 -2.54 -1.32 -8.75
CA ILE A 117 -2.36 -0.06 -9.51
C ILE A 117 -2.41 -0.24 -11.02
N ARG A 118 -2.54 -1.49 -11.51
CA ARG A 118 -2.66 -1.88 -12.92
C ARG A 118 -1.44 -1.58 -13.79
N THR A 119 -0.28 -1.29 -13.16
CA THR A 119 0.99 -1.06 -13.84
C THR A 119 2.15 -1.48 -12.94
N SER A 120 3.31 -1.77 -13.54
CA SER A 120 4.53 -2.04 -12.78
C SER A 120 5.25 -0.74 -12.40
N LEU A 121 5.91 -0.74 -11.25
CA LEU A 121 6.82 0.34 -10.88
C LEU A 121 8.18 0.12 -11.54
N LYS A 122 8.70 1.16 -12.17
CA LYS A 122 9.99 1.15 -12.85
C LYS A 122 10.96 2.16 -12.19
N PRO A 123 12.25 1.86 -12.13
CA PRO A 123 13.22 2.86 -11.71
C PRO A 123 13.17 4.09 -12.62
N PHE A 124 13.27 5.30 -12.06
CA PHE A 124 13.20 6.55 -12.83
C PHE A 124 14.29 6.62 -13.92
N ALA A 125 15.44 6.00 -13.70
CA ALA A 125 16.51 5.90 -14.70
C ALA A 125 16.08 5.15 -15.98
N SER A 126 15.01 4.34 -15.94
CA SER A 126 14.47 3.63 -17.11
C SER A 126 13.46 4.47 -17.92
N LYS A 127 13.10 5.66 -17.44
CA LYS A 127 12.17 6.57 -18.09
C LYS A 127 12.75 7.04 -19.44
N GLN A 128 11.96 6.94 -20.47
CA GLN A 128 12.36 7.41 -21.80
C GLN A 128 12.29 8.94 -21.88
N SER A 129 13.09 9.54 -22.75
CA SER A 129 13.17 11.01 -22.89
C SER A 129 11.85 11.65 -23.35
N HIS A 130 11.04 10.91 -24.12
CA HIS A 130 9.74 11.37 -24.61
C HIS A 130 8.60 11.24 -23.59
N GLU A 131 8.78 10.47 -22.52
CA GLU A 131 7.75 10.33 -21.49
C GLU A 131 7.68 11.57 -20.62
N VAL A 132 6.60 12.33 -20.75
CA VAL A 132 6.37 13.57 -20.00
C VAL A 132 5.78 13.26 -18.64
N VAL A 133 6.41 13.74 -17.56
CA VAL A 133 5.89 13.63 -16.21
C VAL A 133 4.65 14.51 -16.08
N ILE A 134 3.51 13.91 -15.73
CA ILE A 134 2.23 14.58 -15.51
C ILE A 134 1.93 14.81 -14.03
N GLY A 135 2.63 14.13 -13.15
CA GLY A 135 2.56 14.31 -11.70
C GLY A 135 3.71 13.64 -10.99
N SER A 136 4.22 14.27 -9.95
CA SER A 136 5.23 13.70 -9.07
C SER A 136 5.02 14.15 -7.63
N GLU A 137 5.46 13.32 -6.69
CA GLU A 137 5.45 13.62 -5.26
C GLU A 137 6.72 13.01 -4.64
N LEU A 138 7.43 13.85 -3.89
CA LEU A 138 8.48 13.39 -2.97
C LEU A 138 7.81 13.08 -1.64
N CYS A 139 7.96 11.87 -1.15
CA CYS A 139 7.34 11.43 0.10
C CYS A 139 8.29 10.54 0.90
N GLU A 140 8.00 10.42 2.18
CA GLU A 140 8.67 9.50 3.09
C GLU A 140 7.82 8.23 3.24
N ILE A 141 8.46 7.07 3.09
CA ILE A 141 7.87 5.75 3.28
C ILE A 141 8.76 4.95 4.22
N GLY A 142 8.24 4.64 5.40
CA GLY A 142 9.08 4.21 6.51
C GLY A 142 10.03 5.34 6.89
N GLU A 143 11.33 5.12 6.78
CA GLU A 143 12.39 6.13 7.01
C GLU A 143 13.13 6.48 5.71
N ALA A 144 12.60 6.06 4.55
CA ALA A 144 13.19 6.30 3.24
C ALA A 144 12.47 7.41 2.49
N ASN A 145 13.23 8.28 1.85
CA ASN A 145 12.68 9.25 0.91
C ASN A 145 12.58 8.63 -0.48
N ILE A 146 11.39 8.70 -1.05
CA ILE A 146 11.07 8.22 -2.38
C ILE A 146 10.38 9.31 -3.19
N GLU A 147 10.84 9.53 -4.41
CA GLU A 147 10.13 10.33 -5.40
C GLU A 147 9.38 9.40 -6.33
N ILE A 148 8.08 9.61 -6.47
CA ILE A 148 7.21 8.85 -7.36
C ILE A 148 6.74 9.79 -8.46
N SER A 149 6.91 9.37 -9.72
CA SER A 149 6.55 10.15 -10.89
C SER A 149 5.64 9.33 -11.80
N LEU A 150 4.59 9.96 -12.30
CA LEU A 150 3.65 9.39 -13.25
C LEU A 150 3.83 10.04 -14.61
N THR A 151 3.84 9.22 -15.66
CA THR A 151 3.75 9.67 -17.05
C THR A 151 2.52 9.02 -17.68
N ARG A 152 1.98 9.62 -18.74
CA ARG A 152 0.96 8.92 -19.53
C ARG A 152 1.59 7.72 -20.21
N ALA A 153 0.94 6.55 -20.12
CA ALA A 153 1.29 5.47 -21.01
C ALA A 153 1.05 5.94 -22.44
N ASP A 154 2.03 5.75 -23.33
CA ASP A 154 1.93 6.21 -24.71
C ASP A 154 0.68 5.66 -25.37
N SER A 155 -0.40 6.43 -25.34
CA SER A 155 -1.55 6.21 -26.20
C SER A 155 -1.25 6.59 -27.65
N VAL A 156 -0.18 7.33 -27.89
CA VAL A 156 0.36 7.59 -29.21
C VAL A 156 1.33 6.46 -29.57
N ARG A 157 0.79 5.29 -29.86
CA ARG A 157 1.50 4.37 -30.75
C ARG A 157 1.65 5.15 -32.04
N PHE A 158 2.84 5.69 -32.29
CA PHE A 158 3.12 6.21 -33.61
C PHE A 158 2.76 5.09 -34.59
N ALA A 159 1.71 5.31 -35.34
CA ALA A 159 1.46 4.55 -36.53
C ALA A 159 2.80 4.45 -37.26
N ALA A 160 3.05 3.34 -37.93
CA ALA A 160 4.31 3.08 -38.64
C ALA A 160 4.75 4.35 -39.35
N ASP A 161 6.05 4.61 -39.45
CA ASP A 161 6.62 5.80 -40.08
C ASP A 161 5.92 6.21 -41.39
N ALA A 162 5.37 5.22 -42.09
CA ALA A 162 4.52 5.41 -43.27
C ALA A 162 3.28 6.27 -43.00
N THR A 163 2.56 6.03 -41.90
CA THR A 163 1.34 6.78 -41.58
C THR A 163 1.65 8.21 -41.11
N LEU A 164 2.79 8.38 -40.44
CA LEU A 164 3.26 9.71 -40.04
C LEU A 164 3.71 10.51 -41.25
N LYS A 165 4.39 9.88 -42.24
CA LYS A 165 4.74 10.46 -43.52
C LYS A 165 3.52 10.87 -44.33
N GLU A 166 2.52 10.02 -44.37
CA GLU A 166 1.26 10.29 -45.05
C GLU A 166 0.51 11.47 -44.41
N ALA A 167 0.44 11.53 -43.08
CA ALA A 167 -0.16 12.64 -42.34
C ALA A 167 0.58 13.98 -42.53
N LEU A 168 1.91 13.94 -42.66
CA LEU A 168 2.76 15.11 -42.90
C LEU A 168 2.75 15.55 -44.40
N GLY A 169 2.24 14.74 -45.29
CA GLY A 169 2.14 15.04 -46.70
C GLY A 169 3.50 15.39 -47.34
N ALA A 170 3.56 16.50 -48.11
CA ALA A 170 4.78 16.94 -48.75
C ALA A 170 5.98 17.22 -47.82
N ASN A 171 5.73 17.39 -46.53
CA ASN A 171 6.75 17.61 -45.49
C ASN A 171 7.18 16.33 -44.78
N GLY A 172 6.68 15.17 -45.19
CA GLY A 172 6.91 13.86 -44.57
C GLY A 172 8.27 13.25 -44.87
N SER A 173 9.38 14.02 -44.84
CA SER A 173 10.73 13.49 -44.98
C SER A 173 11.12 12.66 -43.73
N ASP A 174 12.04 11.71 -43.90
CA ASP A 174 12.55 10.89 -42.81
C ASP A 174 13.12 11.72 -41.63
N GLU A 175 13.74 12.85 -41.97
CA GLU A 175 14.26 13.80 -40.97
C GLU A 175 13.14 14.52 -40.22
N THR A 176 12.06 14.88 -40.88
CA THR A 176 10.89 15.53 -40.25
C THR A 176 10.14 14.53 -39.35
N VAL A 177 9.98 13.30 -39.81
CA VAL A 177 9.39 12.22 -39.01
C VAL A 177 10.22 11.95 -37.74
N ALA A 178 11.55 11.91 -37.87
CA ALA A 178 12.44 11.76 -36.72
C ALA A 178 12.33 12.96 -35.75
N LYS A 179 12.26 14.19 -36.26
CA LYS A 179 12.06 15.38 -35.41
C LYS A 179 10.73 15.36 -34.68
N VAL A 180 9.65 15.01 -35.36
CA VAL A 180 8.32 14.91 -34.74
C VAL A 180 8.29 13.84 -33.67
N LYS A 181 8.88 12.68 -33.93
CA LYS A 181 9.03 11.61 -32.91
C LYS A 181 9.85 12.01 -31.70
N ASN A 182 10.82 12.88 -31.86
CA ASN A 182 11.62 13.40 -30.74
C ASN A 182 10.93 14.54 -29.99
N TYR A 183 9.88 15.12 -30.56
CA TYR A 183 9.16 16.26 -29.97
C TYR A 183 7.89 15.82 -29.21
N LEU A 184 7.37 14.64 -29.53
CA LEU A 184 6.18 14.04 -28.93
C LEU A 184 6.56 13.00 -27.87
#